data_e4df5ac9dcaba2e4fe693dd25894ca22
#
_entry.id   e4df5ac9dcaba2e4fe693dd25894ca22
#
_cell.length_a   1.000
_cell.length_b   1.000
_cell.length_c   1.000
_cell.angle_alpha   90.00
_cell.angle_beta   90.00
_cell.angle_gamma   90.00
#
_symmetry.space_group_name_H-M   'P 1'
#
loop_
_entity.id
_entity.type
_entity.pdbx_description
1 polymer ?
#
loop_
_entity_poly.entity_id
_entity_poly.type
_entity_poly.pdbx_seq_one_letter_code
_entity_poly.pdbx_strand_id
1 'polypeptide(L)'
;MGHDGAVQITAEFTVEPFVEGAPGPQVLAAIQVAESAGLAVDVGPFGTTVVGESGLVLRTVDGLVRAAIDSGATRVSLQLTVG
;
A
#
# COMPACT_ATOMS: atom_id res chain seq x y z
N MET A 1 -27.65 1.82 3.08
CA MET A 1 -27.13 2.13 3.13
C MET A 1 -26.54 2.71 2.96
N GLY A 2 -26.63 2.97 3.22
CA GLY A 2 -25.87 3.48 3.15
C GLY A 2 -25.32 3.87 3.18
N HIS A 3 -24.93 3.94 3.49
CA HIS A 3 -24.15 4.44 3.54
C HIS A 3 -23.36 4.62 2.96
N ASP A 4 -23.47 4.87 2.66
CA ASP A 4 -22.64 4.86 2.04
C ASP A 4 -21.61 4.41 2.47
N GLY A 5 -21.79 3.85 3.15
CA GLY A 5 -20.92 2.95 3.69
C GLY A 5 -19.49 3.21 3.65
N ALA A 6 -19.10 4.28 4.04
CA ALA A 6 -17.71 4.58 3.99
C ALA A 6 -16.99 3.89 5.12
N VAL A 7 -16.77 2.59 4.95
CA VAL A 7 -15.86 1.87 5.83
C VAL A 7 -14.45 2.31 5.48
N GLN A 8 -13.72 2.77 6.48
CA GLN A 8 -12.32 3.15 6.32
C GLN A 8 -11.44 1.94 6.56
N ILE A 9 -10.40 1.81 5.77
CA ILE A 9 -9.38 0.79 5.96
C ILE A 9 -8.00 1.47 6.02
N THR A 10 -7.20 1.02 6.97
CA THR A 10 -5.78 1.36 7.04
C THR A 10 -5.01 0.13 6.58
N ALA A 11 -4.19 0.30 5.54
CA ALA A 11 -3.34 -0.77 5.05
C ALA A 11 -1.90 -0.42 5.35
N GLU A 12 -1.21 -1.32 6.04
CA GLU A 12 0.22 -1.19 6.29
C GLU A 12 0.93 -2.28 5.51
N PHE A 13 1.98 -1.91 4.78
CA PHE A 13 2.69 -2.90 4.00
C PHE A 13 4.19 -2.66 4.01
N THR A 14 4.93 -3.76 3.87
CA THR A 14 6.37 -3.74 3.64
C THR A 14 6.66 -4.56 2.40
N VAL A 15 7.65 -4.14 1.63
CA VAL A 15 8.07 -4.79 0.40
C VAL A 15 9.54 -5.15 0.55
N GLU A 16 9.87 -6.42 0.39
CA GLU A 16 11.25 -6.88 0.51
C GLU A 16 11.80 -7.28 -0.86
N PRO A 17 13.08 -7.12 -1.09
CA PRO A 17 14.09 -6.67 -0.13
C PRO A 17 13.98 -5.19 0.17
N PHE A 18 14.32 -4.81 1.40
CA PHE A 18 14.28 -3.43 1.86
C PHE A 18 15.65 -3.05 2.42
N VAL A 19 16.19 -1.94 1.92
CA VAL A 19 17.43 -1.37 2.44
C VAL A 19 17.10 0.03 2.92
N GLU A 20 17.31 0.28 4.20
CA GLU A 20 17.00 1.57 4.80
C GLU A 20 17.78 2.68 4.11
N GLY A 21 17.07 3.76 3.77
CA GLY A 21 17.65 4.90 3.09
C GLY A 21 17.91 4.72 1.60
N ALA A 22 17.66 3.53 1.07
CA ALA A 22 17.88 3.24 -0.34
C ALA A 22 16.77 2.31 -0.87
N PRO A 23 15.52 2.81 -0.98
CA PRO A 23 14.42 1.98 -1.46
C PRO A 23 14.65 1.54 -2.90
N GLY A 24 14.49 0.24 -3.15
CA GLY A 24 14.63 -0.31 -4.48
C GLY A 24 13.40 -0.07 -5.33
N PRO A 25 13.46 -0.45 -6.63
CA PRO A 25 12.36 -0.23 -7.56
C PRO A 25 11.06 -0.90 -7.13
N GLN A 26 11.12 -2.03 -6.43
CA GLN A 26 9.93 -2.73 -5.98
C GLN A 26 9.17 -1.93 -4.90
N VAL A 27 9.90 -1.22 -4.05
CA VAL A 27 9.29 -0.36 -3.01
C VAL A 27 8.70 0.89 -3.65
N LEU A 28 9.46 1.53 -4.52
CA LEU A 28 9.03 2.75 -5.20
C LEU A 28 7.80 2.50 -6.07
N ALA A 29 7.75 1.35 -6.75
CA ALA A 29 6.61 0.99 -7.59
C ALA A 29 5.33 0.88 -6.76
N ALA A 30 5.40 0.24 -5.59
CA ALA A 30 4.25 0.10 -4.71
C ALA A 30 3.76 1.47 -4.20
N ILE A 31 4.70 2.31 -3.76
CA ILE A 31 4.37 3.64 -3.26
C ILE A 31 3.73 4.48 -4.36
N GLN A 32 4.26 4.41 -5.57
CA GLN A 32 3.75 5.18 -6.70
C GLN A 32 2.31 4.80 -7.04
N VAL A 33 1.97 3.52 -6.99
CA VAL A 33 0.60 3.07 -7.21
C VAL A 33 -0.33 3.67 -6.16
N ALA A 34 0.07 3.65 -4.90
CA ALA A 34 -0.75 4.19 -3.81
C ALA A 34 -0.95 5.69 -3.97
N GLU A 35 0.11 6.42 -4.31
CA GLU A 35 0.04 7.86 -4.51
C GLU A 35 -0.85 8.21 -5.72
N SER A 36 -0.72 7.46 -6.80
CA SER A 36 -1.50 7.68 -8.01
C SER A 36 -3.00 7.44 -7.80
N ALA A 37 -3.35 6.61 -6.81
CA ALA A 37 -4.74 6.36 -6.47
C ALA A 37 -5.37 7.51 -5.68
N GLY A 38 -4.58 8.48 -5.26
CA GLY A 38 -5.09 9.63 -4.49
C GLY A 38 -5.29 9.34 -3.01
N LEU A 39 -4.73 8.24 -2.51
CA LEU A 39 -4.83 7.92 -1.11
C LEU A 39 -3.80 8.72 -0.28
N ALA A 40 -4.11 8.91 1.00
CA ALA A 40 -3.13 9.44 1.93
C ALA A 40 -2.08 8.36 2.17
N VAL A 41 -0.83 8.67 1.84
CA VAL A 41 0.29 7.73 1.95
C VAL A 41 1.29 8.28 2.95
N ASP A 42 1.65 7.44 3.92
CA ASP A 42 2.67 7.77 4.91
C ASP A 42 3.78 6.75 4.82
N VAL A 43 4.96 7.19 4.40
CA VAL A 43 6.13 6.31 4.26
C VAL A 43 6.96 6.44 5.53
N GLY A 44 6.96 5.38 6.32
CA GLY A 44 7.71 5.31 7.56
C GLY A 44 8.99 4.50 7.42
N PRO A 45 9.79 4.46 8.48
CA PRO A 45 11.05 3.72 8.46
C PRO A 45 10.89 2.20 8.41
N PHE A 46 9.72 1.69 8.79
CA PHE A 46 9.48 0.24 8.87
C PHE A 46 8.36 -0.23 7.95
N GLY A 47 7.76 0.66 7.20
CA GLY A 47 6.67 0.30 6.31
C GLY A 47 5.93 1.52 5.79
N THR A 48 4.98 1.27 4.93
CA THR A 48 4.16 2.31 4.31
C THR A 48 2.71 2.10 4.73
N THR A 49 2.02 3.17 5.05
CA THR A 49 0.63 3.14 5.47
C THR A 49 -0.21 3.93 4.50
N VAL A 50 -1.33 3.36 4.08
CA VAL A 50 -2.34 4.06 3.27
C VAL A 50 -3.69 3.96 3.98
N VAL A 51 -4.46 5.03 3.92
CA VAL A 51 -5.77 5.11 4.57
C VAL A 51 -6.78 5.62 3.57
N GLY A 52 -7.94 5.03 3.57
CA GLY A 52 -9.01 5.50 2.71
C GLY A 52 -10.25 4.63 2.79
N GLU A 53 -11.19 4.90 1.88
CA GLU A 53 -12.42 4.13 1.76
C GLU A 53 -12.10 2.70 1.31
N SER A 54 -12.80 1.72 1.87
CA SER A 54 -12.45 0.30 1.71
C SER A 54 -12.32 -0.16 0.26
N GLY A 55 -13.26 0.20 -0.59
CA GLY A 55 -13.21 -0.21 -1.99
C GLY A 55 -11.98 0.31 -2.70
N LEU A 56 -11.65 1.57 -2.48
CA LEU A 56 -10.48 2.19 -3.08
C LEU A 56 -9.18 1.59 -2.54
N VAL A 57 -9.10 1.40 -1.21
CA VAL A 57 -7.90 0.81 -0.59
C VAL A 57 -7.67 -0.61 -1.11
N LEU A 58 -8.72 -1.43 -1.18
CA LEU A 58 -8.57 -2.81 -1.62
C LEU A 58 -8.15 -2.90 -3.09
N ARG A 59 -8.71 -2.05 -3.96
CA ARG A 59 -8.27 -2.00 -5.35
C ARG A 59 -6.83 -1.54 -5.47
N THR A 60 -6.45 -0.56 -4.66
CA THR A 60 -5.09 -0.03 -4.66
C THR A 60 -4.10 -1.07 -4.17
N VAL A 61 -4.46 -1.80 -3.11
CA VAL A 61 -3.62 -2.89 -2.59
C VAL A 61 -3.37 -3.94 -3.67
N ASP A 62 -4.38 -4.33 -4.41
CA ASP A 62 -4.19 -5.27 -5.52
C ASP A 62 -3.14 -4.73 -6.51
N GLY A 63 -3.28 -3.47 -6.89
CA GLY A 63 -2.35 -2.83 -7.83
C GLY A 63 -0.93 -2.71 -7.30
N LEU A 64 -0.78 -2.29 -6.04
CA LEU A 64 0.56 -2.09 -5.49
C LEU A 64 1.30 -3.42 -5.28
N VAL A 65 0.58 -4.47 -4.90
CA VAL A 65 1.18 -5.80 -4.77
C VAL A 65 1.67 -6.30 -6.13
N ARG A 66 0.86 -6.16 -7.16
CA ARG A 66 1.25 -6.55 -8.51
C ARG A 66 2.48 -5.77 -9.00
N ALA A 67 2.47 -4.45 -8.78
CA ALA A 67 3.59 -3.61 -9.20
C ALA A 67 4.88 -3.97 -8.45
N ALA A 68 4.78 -4.27 -7.16
CA ALA A 68 5.93 -4.67 -6.36
C ALA A 68 6.52 -5.98 -6.88
N ILE A 69 5.67 -6.96 -7.13
CA ILE A 69 6.11 -8.27 -7.65
C ILE A 69 6.76 -8.12 -9.01
N ASP A 70 6.14 -7.36 -9.90
CA ASP A 70 6.68 -7.13 -11.25
C ASP A 70 8.02 -6.40 -11.22
N SER A 71 8.29 -5.64 -10.17
CA SER A 71 9.52 -4.88 -10.02
C SER A 71 10.59 -5.60 -9.19
N GLY A 72 10.35 -6.86 -8.83
CA GLY A 72 11.36 -7.69 -8.19
C GLY A 72 11.18 -7.96 -6.72
N ALA A 73 10.00 -7.70 -6.16
CA ALA A 73 9.75 -8.01 -4.77
C ALA A 73 9.84 -9.51 -4.51
N THR A 74 10.48 -9.87 -3.43
CA THR A 74 10.55 -11.27 -2.99
C THR A 74 9.53 -11.57 -1.90
N ARG A 75 8.99 -10.52 -1.27
CA ARG A 75 8.01 -10.67 -0.22
C ARG A 75 7.24 -9.36 -0.04
N VAL A 76 5.95 -9.49 0.10
CA VAL A 76 5.09 -8.35 0.47
C VAL A 76 4.32 -8.76 1.72
N SER A 77 4.49 -8.00 2.80
CA SER A 77 3.73 -8.22 4.03
C SER A 77 2.67 -7.14 4.13
N LEU A 78 1.45 -7.54 4.37
CA LEU A 78 0.31 -6.63 4.35
C LEU A 78 -0.57 -6.86 5.57
N GLN A 79 -0.95 -5.77 6.22
CA GLN A 79 -1.89 -5.82 7.33
C GLN A 79 -2.99 -4.79 7.06
N LEU A 80 -4.23 -5.24 7.16
CA LEU A 80 -5.40 -4.39 7.00
C LEU A 80 -6.09 -4.21 8.34
N THR A 81 -6.39 -2.98 8.68
CA THR A 81 -7.18 -2.65 9.87
C THR A 81 -8.44 -1.95 9.41
N VAL A 82 -9.58 -2.45 9.88
CA VAL A 82 -10.90 -1.93 9.51
C VAL A 82 -11.41 -1.04 10.64
N GLY A 83 -11.88 0.11 10.27
CA GLY A 83 -12.45 1.03 11.26
C GLY A 83 -11.92 2.43 11.21
#